data_f0289bf747c9b62afe1d7bba13a7f749
#
_entry.id   f0289bf747c9b62afe1d7bba13a7f749
#
_cell.length_a   1.000
_cell.length_b   1.000
_cell.length_c   1.000
_cell.angle_alpha   90.00
_cell.angle_beta   90.00
_cell.angle_gamma   90.00
#
_symmetry.space_group_name_H-M   'P 1'
#
loop_
_entity.id
_entity.type
_entity.pdbx_description
1 polymer ?
#
loop_
_entity_poly.entity_id
_entity_poly.type
_entity_poly.pdbx_seq_one_letter_code
_entity_poly.pdbx_strand_id
1 'polypeptide(L)'
;MNMKFNDFHKFSYQARLITCIIFEICIVSINLSTKLQAFPIYAQQTYENPREATGRIVCANCHLAQKPVEIETPQAILPNTVFEATVKIPYNNQLKQVLGNGSKGNLNVGAIVILPKGFKLAPPNMLSNTLKEKIKGIYIQPYATLQDNILVVGPIPGDKNQAIVFPILSPDPSKDKNVHFFKYPIFVGGNRGRGQIYPTGEKSNNNIITSLYSGTITEIKQLDKGSYEIEIQRMNDIVTQVIPPGLELQIKQGDKIVFDQALTEDPNVGGFGQNETE
;
A
#
# COMPACT_ATOMS: atom_id res chain seq x y z
N MET A 1 -7.49 -41.87 -50.95
CA MET A 1 -6.66 -41.44 -49.79
C MET A 1 -7.41 -41.86 -48.53
N ASN A 2 -7.14 -43.08 -48.06
CA ASN A 2 -7.89 -43.69 -46.92
C ASN A 2 -7.18 -43.33 -45.62
N MET A 3 -7.68 -42.34 -44.90
CA MET A 3 -7.31 -42.14 -43.50
C MET A 3 -7.96 -43.28 -42.65
N LYS A 4 -7.15 -44.07 -41.92
CA LYS A 4 -7.62 -45.18 -41.10
C LYS A 4 -8.42 -44.66 -39.93
N PHE A 5 -9.57 -45.27 -39.65
CA PHE A 5 -10.51 -44.96 -38.55
C PHE A 5 -9.84 -44.82 -37.18
N ASN A 6 -8.67 -45.41 -36.95
CA ASN A 6 -7.87 -45.33 -35.73
C ASN A 6 -7.21 -43.96 -35.50
N ASP A 7 -6.97 -43.18 -36.57
CA ASP A 7 -6.31 -41.85 -36.43
C ASP A 7 -7.31 -40.79 -35.98
N PHE A 8 -8.57 -40.97 -36.27
CA PHE A 8 -9.63 -40.04 -35.86
C PHE A 8 -9.91 -40.17 -34.34
N HIS A 9 -9.83 -41.35 -33.77
CA HIS A 9 -10.00 -41.59 -32.32
C HIS A 9 -8.81 -41.04 -31.51
N LYS A 10 -7.58 -41.18 -32.01
CA LYS A 10 -6.38 -40.57 -31.37
C LYS A 10 -6.40 -39.07 -31.41
N PHE A 11 -6.81 -38.47 -32.51
CA PHE A 11 -6.93 -37.01 -32.63
C PHE A 11 -8.00 -36.43 -31.69
N SER A 12 -9.15 -37.10 -31.59
CA SER A 12 -10.22 -36.70 -30.66
C SER A 12 -9.80 -36.83 -29.18
N TYR A 13 -9.04 -37.85 -28.83
CA TYR A 13 -8.52 -38.04 -27.48
C TYR A 13 -7.48 -36.98 -27.08
N GLN A 14 -6.53 -36.69 -27.98
CA GLN A 14 -5.53 -35.64 -27.78
C GLN A 14 -6.16 -34.25 -27.67
N ALA A 15 -7.16 -33.95 -28.51
CA ALA A 15 -7.88 -32.66 -28.44
C ALA A 15 -8.62 -32.51 -27.09
N ARG A 16 -9.27 -33.56 -26.58
CA ARG A 16 -9.93 -33.55 -25.25
C ARG A 16 -8.93 -33.38 -24.12
N LEU A 17 -7.76 -34.04 -24.17
CA LEU A 17 -6.71 -33.90 -23.17
C LEU A 17 -6.17 -32.48 -23.10
N ILE A 18 -5.91 -31.88 -24.26
CA ILE A 18 -5.45 -30.48 -24.36
C ILE A 18 -6.50 -29.51 -23.81
N THR A 19 -7.78 -29.75 -24.10
CA THR A 19 -8.87 -28.90 -23.58
C THR A 19 -8.98 -29.00 -22.06
N CYS A 20 -8.85 -30.20 -21.49
CA CYS A 20 -8.84 -30.38 -20.03
C CYS A 20 -7.65 -29.69 -19.36
N ILE A 21 -6.44 -29.81 -19.94
CA ILE A 21 -5.23 -29.14 -19.41
C ILE A 21 -5.38 -27.61 -19.46
N ILE A 22 -5.90 -27.07 -20.56
CA ILE A 22 -6.16 -25.63 -20.68
C ILE A 22 -7.19 -25.16 -19.63
N PHE A 23 -8.24 -25.97 -19.42
CA PHE A 23 -9.28 -25.68 -18.43
C PHE A 23 -8.74 -25.71 -17.01
N GLU A 24 -7.89 -26.68 -16.65
CA GLU A 24 -7.21 -26.74 -15.35
C GLU A 24 -6.25 -25.56 -15.16
N ILE A 25 -5.47 -25.18 -16.17
CA ILE A 25 -4.59 -24.02 -16.13
C ILE A 25 -5.40 -22.73 -15.92
N CYS A 26 -6.54 -22.57 -16.57
CA CYS A 26 -7.45 -21.43 -16.37
C CYS A 26 -8.01 -21.40 -14.95
N ILE A 27 -8.42 -22.55 -14.37
CA ILE A 27 -8.93 -22.61 -12.99
C ILE A 27 -7.84 -22.27 -11.98
N VAL A 28 -6.61 -22.73 -12.18
CA VAL A 28 -5.46 -22.42 -11.32
C VAL A 28 -5.12 -20.91 -11.41
N SER A 29 -5.21 -20.33 -12.61
CA SER A 29 -4.95 -18.89 -12.82
C SER A 29 -5.98 -17.99 -12.14
N ILE A 30 -7.25 -18.42 -12.05
CA ILE A 30 -8.33 -17.65 -11.39
C ILE A 30 -8.18 -17.67 -9.85
N ASN A 31 -7.53 -18.71 -9.29
CA ASN A 31 -7.30 -18.80 -7.84
C ASN A 31 -6.04 -18.09 -7.34
N LEU A 32 -5.22 -17.54 -8.22
CA LEU A 32 -4.14 -16.62 -7.86
C LEU A 32 -4.71 -15.21 -7.61
N SER A 33 -5.54 -15.09 -6.56
CA SER A 33 -5.91 -13.79 -6.01
C SER A 33 -4.64 -13.13 -5.50
N THR A 34 -4.02 -12.29 -6.31
CA THR A 34 -2.96 -11.40 -5.85
C THR A 34 -3.56 -10.55 -4.73
N LYS A 35 -3.07 -10.74 -3.51
CA LYS A 35 -3.42 -9.88 -2.38
C LYS A 35 -3.02 -8.47 -2.80
N LEU A 36 -3.98 -7.64 -3.12
CA LEU A 36 -3.81 -6.22 -3.41
C LEU A 36 -3.32 -5.54 -2.13
N GLN A 37 -2.01 -5.47 -1.97
CA GLN A 37 -1.36 -4.69 -0.94
C GLN A 37 -1.05 -3.31 -1.54
N ALA A 38 -1.12 -2.26 -0.72
CA ALA A 38 -0.74 -0.92 -1.15
C ALA A 38 0.79 -0.87 -1.34
N PHE A 39 1.23 -1.09 -2.56
CA PHE A 39 2.63 -0.99 -2.94
C PHE A 39 2.99 0.45 -3.35
N PRO A 40 4.23 0.93 -3.11
CA PRO A 40 4.72 2.20 -3.66
C PRO A 40 4.53 2.30 -5.17
N ILE A 41 4.51 1.17 -5.88
CA ILE A 41 4.27 1.09 -7.32
C ILE A 41 2.98 1.78 -7.78
N TYR A 42 1.94 1.83 -6.97
CA TYR A 42 0.72 2.55 -7.34
C TYR A 42 0.95 4.06 -7.41
N ALA A 43 1.73 4.62 -6.47
CA ALA A 43 2.15 6.02 -6.55
C ALA A 43 3.06 6.24 -7.76
N GLN A 44 4.02 5.35 -8.02
CA GLN A 44 4.94 5.40 -9.15
C GLN A 44 4.22 5.37 -10.51
N GLN A 45 3.13 4.61 -10.62
CA GLN A 45 2.32 4.50 -11.85
C GLN A 45 1.37 5.67 -12.07
N THR A 46 0.89 6.28 -10.98
CA THR A 46 -0.16 7.31 -11.04
C THR A 46 0.41 8.73 -11.05
N TYR A 47 1.53 8.95 -10.37
CA TYR A 47 2.11 10.28 -10.17
C TYR A 47 3.55 10.30 -10.68
N GLU A 48 3.81 11.12 -11.69
CA GLU A 48 5.17 11.37 -12.17
C GLU A 48 6.03 12.04 -11.09
N ASN A 49 5.42 12.96 -10.33
CA ASN A 49 6.08 13.68 -9.24
C ASN A 49 5.44 13.29 -7.90
N PRO A 50 6.16 12.62 -6.99
CA PRO A 50 5.58 12.16 -5.73
C PRO A 50 5.37 13.27 -4.70
N ARG A 51 5.90 14.49 -4.92
CA ARG A 51 5.69 15.65 -4.07
C ARG A 51 5.01 16.75 -4.86
N GLU A 52 3.83 17.15 -4.43
CA GLU A 52 3.05 18.23 -5.02
C GLU A 52 3.70 19.59 -4.77
N ALA A 53 3.32 20.61 -5.55
CA ALA A 53 3.80 21.98 -5.36
C ALA A 53 3.47 22.55 -3.96
N THR A 54 2.41 22.04 -3.32
CA THR A 54 2.02 22.34 -1.94
C THR A 54 2.96 21.77 -0.89
N GLY A 55 3.90 20.89 -1.29
CA GLY A 55 4.76 20.14 -0.39
C GLY A 55 4.18 18.82 0.11
N ARG A 56 2.93 18.51 -0.24
CA ARG A 56 2.28 17.26 0.13
C ARG A 56 2.85 16.09 -0.67
N ILE A 57 3.08 14.97 0.00
CA ILE A 57 3.51 13.72 -0.64
C ILE A 57 2.27 12.91 -1.02
N VAL A 58 2.21 12.44 -2.27
CA VAL A 58 1.03 11.82 -2.89
C VAL A 58 0.50 10.56 -2.19
N CYS A 59 1.32 9.91 -1.35
CA CYS A 59 0.87 8.77 -0.52
C CYS A 59 -0.31 9.14 0.39
N ALA A 60 -0.41 10.41 0.79
CA ALA A 60 -1.53 10.95 1.57
C ALA A 60 -2.86 10.93 0.81
N ASN A 61 -2.87 10.74 -0.52
CA ASN A 61 -4.10 10.65 -1.31
C ASN A 61 -4.85 9.32 -1.10
N CYS A 62 -4.13 8.27 -0.66
CA CYS A 62 -4.69 6.97 -0.37
C CYS A 62 -4.68 6.64 1.13
N HIS A 63 -3.65 7.09 1.88
CA HIS A 63 -3.52 6.93 3.33
C HIS A 63 -3.98 8.21 4.02
N LEU A 64 -5.29 8.31 4.32
CA LEU A 64 -5.93 9.58 4.67
C LEU A 64 -5.66 10.04 6.11
N ALA A 65 -5.44 9.11 7.06
CA ALA A 65 -5.18 9.48 8.45
C ALA A 65 -3.74 9.99 8.61
N GLN A 66 -3.59 11.11 9.30
CA GLN A 66 -2.28 11.68 9.61
C GLN A 66 -1.65 10.97 10.81
N LYS A 67 -0.38 10.58 10.67
CA LYS A 67 0.41 9.90 11.71
C LYS A 67 1.84 10.45 11.73
N PRO A 68 2.56 10.38 12.87
CA PRO A 68 3.92 10.90 12.97
C PRO A 68 4.92 10.09 12.12
N VAL A 69 5.87 10.80 11.53
CA VAL A 69 7.07 10.25 10.89
C VAL A 69 8.25 11.13 11.29
N GLU A 70 9.38 10.52 11.57
CA GLU A 70 10.62 11.20 11.93
C GLU A 70 11.71 10.84 10.94
N ILE A 71 12.68 11.72 10.80
CA ILE A 71 13.91 11.48 10.02
C ILE A 71 15.12 11.88 10.84
N GLU A 72 16.14 11.04 10.81
CA GLU A 72 17.46 11.32 11.38
C GLU A 72 18.51 11.28 10.27
N THR A 73 19.30 12.33 10.18
CA THR A 73 20.44 12.46 9.26
C THR A 73 21.64 13.09 9.99
N PRO A 74 22.87 12.85 9.52
CA PRO A 74 24.02 13.63 10.00
C PRO A 74 23.83 15.13 9.71
N GLN A 75 24.29 15.99 10.62
CA GLN A 75 24.24 17.44 10.45
C GLN A 75 25.18 17.97 9.36
N ALA A 76 26.22 17.23 9.05
CA ALA A 76 27.21 17.59 8.02
C ALA A 76 27.62 16.33 7.25
N ILE A 77 27.72 16.46 5.94
CA ILE A 77 28.03 15.35 5.03
C ILE A 77 29.21 15.77 4.14
N LEU A 78 30.21 14.90 4.05
CA LEU A 78 31.34 15.08 3.14
C LEU A 78 30.95 14.69 1.70
N PRO A 79 31.56 15.33 0.69
CA PRO A 79 31.37 14.99 -0.72
C PRO A 79 31.77 13.55 -1.01
N ASN A 80 31.05 12.91 -1.93
CA ASN A 80 31.31 11.55 -2.42
C ASN A 80 31.43 10.50 -1.29
N THR A 81 30.65 10.67 -0.23
CA THR A 81 30.62 9.75 0.91
C THR A 81 29.23 9.16 1.12
N VAL A 82 29.19 7.96 1.72
CA VAL A 82 27.93 7.31 2.10
C VAL A 82 27.55 7.75 3.50
N PHE A 83 26.31 8.15 3.68
CA PHE A 83 25.71 8.44 4.98
C PHE A 83 24.35 7.72 5.15
N GLU A 84 23.90 7.62 6.39
CA GLU A 84 22.62 7.00 6.73
C GLU A 84 21.55 8.08 6.93
N ALA A 85 20.40 7.93 6.25
CA ALA A 85 19.18 8.61 6.63
C ALA A 85 18.22 7.57 7.21
N THR A 86 17.79 7.77 8.45
CA THR A 86 16.89 6.82 9.13
C THR A 86 15.49 7.41 9.22
N VAL A 87 14.53 6.77 8.56
CA VAL A 87 13.12 7.13 8.63
C VAL A 87 12.44 6.30 9.69
N LYS A 88 11.86 6.95 10.71
CA LYS A 88 11.13 6.30 11.79
C LYS A 88 9.62 6.43 11.57
N ILE A 89 8.92 5.30 11.67
CA ILE A 89 7.48 5.16 11.45
C ILE A 89 6.87 4.55 12.72
N PRO A 90 6.71 5.34 13.80
CA PRO A 90 6.26 4.81 15.09
C PRO A 90 4.79 4.39 15.03
N TYR A 91 4.49 3.22 15.60
CA TYR A 91 3.14 2.75 15.88
C TYR A 91 3.16 1.63 16.92
N ASN A 92 1.99 1.32 17.51
CA ASN A 92 1.87 0.22 18.45
C ASN A 92 1.80 -1.13 17.71
N ASN A 93 2.78 -2.00 17.89
CA ASN A 93 2.89 -3.33 17.25
C ASN A 93 1.73 -4.29 17.58
N GLN A 94 0.96 -4.02 18.62
CA GLN A 94 -0.21 -4.84 19.00
C GLN A 94 -1.42 -4.55 18.09
N LEU A 95 -1.41 -3.42 17.38
CA LEU A 95 -2.50 -3.05 16.48
C LEU A 95 -2.59 -4.03 15.30
N LYS A 96 -3.82 -4.39 14.96
CA LYS A 96 -4.16 -5.22 13.81
C LYS A 96 -5.08 -4.45 12.89
N GLN A 97 -4.74 -4.45 11.61
CA GLN A 97 -5.57 -3.84 10.57
C GLN A 97 -6.55 -4.86 9.97
N VAL A 98 -7.64 -4.36 9.40
CA VAL A 98 -8.54 -5.17 8.56
C VAL A 98 -7.86 -5.43 7.21
N LEU A 99 -7.71 -6.68 6.82
CA LEU A 99 -7.23 -7.08 5.51
C LEU A 99 -8.36 -7.06 4.48
N GLY A 100 -8.04 -7.12 3.18
CA GLY A 100 -9.02 -7.09 2.11
C GLY A 100 -10.08 -8.22 2.16
N ASN A 101 -9.75 -9.35 2.79
CA ASN A 101 -10.65 -10.46 3.03
C ASN A 101 -11.43 -10.37 4.35
N GLY A 102 -11.30 -9.27 5.10
CA GLY A 102 -11.95 -9.05 6.39
C GLY A 102 -11.21 -9.63 7.60
N SER A 103 -10.17 -10.42 7.44
CA SER A 103 -9.39 -10.91 8.58
C SER A 103 -8.52 -9.80 9.19
N LYS A 104 -8.11 -9.95 10.44
CA LYS A 104 -7.17 -9.03 11.11
C LYS A 104 -5.73 -9.48 10.83
N GLY A 105 -4.85 -8.54 10.53
CA GLY A 105 -3.44 -8.80 10.24
C GLY A 105 -2.49 -7.72 10.76
N ASN A 106 -1.19 -8.02 10.74
CA ASN A 106 -0.15 -7.06 11.10
C ASN A 106 -0.11 -5.90 10.11
N LEU A 107 0.39 -4.74 10.55
CA LEU A 107 0.63 -3.62 9.67
C LEU A 107 1.93 -3.81 8.91
N ASN A 108 1.91 -3.48 7.63
CA ASN A 108 3.12 -3.22 6.86
C ASN A 108 3.45 -1.73 6.91
N VAL A 109 4.72 -1.42 6.67
CA VAL A 109 5.21 -0.05 6.54
C VAL A 109 5.81 0.17 5.17
N GLY A 110 5.85 1.42 4.76
CA GLY A 110 6.54 1.87 3.57
C GLY A 110 7.03 3.30 3.75
N ALA A 111 8.10 3.65 3.06
CA ALA A 111 8.68 4.98 3.13
C ALA A 111 9.08 5.50 1.76
N ILE A 112 9.10 6.82 1.66
CA ILE A 112 9.68 7.57 0.55
C ILE A 112 10.66 8.59 1.11
N VAL A 113 11.84 8.70 0.48
CA VAL A 113 12.83 9.74 0.75
C VAL A 113 13.08 10.51 -0.52
N ILE A 114 12.88 11.81 -0.49
CA ILE A 114 13.08 12.73 -1.62
C ILE A 114 14.31 13.56 -1.32
N LEU A 115 15.37 13.24 -2.01
CA LEU A 115 16.67 13.87 -1.88
C LEU A 115 16.83 15.01 -2.90
N PRO A 116 17.72 15.96 -2.66
CA PRO A 116 18.15 16.91 -3.69
C PRO A 116 18.79 16.16 -4.88
N LYS A 117 18.79 16.81 -6.04
CA LYS A 117 19.47 16.26 -7.23
C LYS A 117 20.96 16.03 -6.97
N GLY A 118 21.45 14.90 -7.50
CA GLY A 118 22.84 14.47 -7.32
C GLY A 118 23.07 13.51 -6.15
N PHE A 119 22.18 13.51 -5.14
CA PHE A 119 22.16 12.48 -4.11
C PHE A 119 21.43 11.25 -4.65
N LYS A 120 21.84 10.06 -4.25
CA LYS A 120 21.24 8.81 -4.72
C LYS A 120 21.48 7.65 -3.76
N LEU A 121 20.83 6.53 -4.01
CA LEU A 121 21.10 5.29 -3.28
C LEU A 121 22.58 4.90 -3.44
N ALA A 122 23.24 4.62 -2.33
CA ALA A 122 24.63 4.20 -2.35
C ALA A 122 24.79 2.81 -3.00
N PRO A 123 25.73 2.64 -3.92
CA PRO A 123 25.96 1.36 -4.56
C PRO A 123 26.52 0.33 -3.56
N PRO A 124 26.24 -0.97 -3.71
CA PRO A 124 26.59 -2.02 -2.74
C PRO A 124 28.07 -2.12 -2.40
N ASN A 125 28.97 -1.77 -3.34
CA ASN A 125 30.41 -1.79 -3.15
C ASN A 125 30.94 -0.65 -2.24
N MET A 126 30.14 0.38 -2.01
CA MET A 126 30.48 1.50 -1.11
C MET A 126 29.90 1.32 0.30
N LEU A 127 29.10 0.30 0.54
CA LEU A 127 28.48 0.06 1.83
C LEU A 127 29.43 -0.67 2.78
N SER A 128 29.52 -0.17 4.03
CA SER A 128 30.16 -0.89 5.12
C SER A 128 29.42 -2.20 5.46
N ASN A 129 30.11 -3.14 6.07
CA ASN A 129 29.48 -4.39 6.51
C ASN A 129 28.33 -4.14 7.51
N THR A 130 28.51 -3.18 8.41
CA THR A 130 27.49 -2.76 9.38
C THR A 130 26.23 -2.25 8.67
N LEU A 131 26.41 -1.43 7.63
CA LEU A 131 25.28 -0.86 6.90
C LEU A 131 24.58 -1.93 6.03
N LYS A 132 25.31 -2.86 5.46
CA LYS A 132 24.73 -4.02 4.75
C LYS A 132 23.85 -4.88 5.65
N GLU A 133 24.26 -5.11 6.90
CA GLU A 133 23.40 -5.86 7.86
C GLU A 133 22.15 -5.07 8.26
N LYS A 134 22.24 -3.73 8.44
CA LYS A 134 21.09 -2.89 8.76
C LYS A 134 19.99 -2.92 7.69
N ILE A 135 20.37 -3.01 6.40
CA ILE A 135 19.42 -3.02 5.28
C ILE A 135 19.12 -4.41 4.74
N LYS A 136 19.61 -5.45 5.40
CA LYS A 136 19.44 -6.84 4.96
C LYS A 136 17.95 -7.21 4.85
N GLY A 137 17.55 -7.69 3.68
CA GLY A 137 16.15 -8.04 3.39
C GLY A 137 15.24 -6.86 3.10
N ILE A 138 15.77 -5.64 3.06
CA ILE A 138 15.03 -4.43 2.69
C ILE A 138 15.41 -4.06 1.26
N TYR A 139 14.41 -4.03 0.37
CA TYR A 139 14.61 -3.62 -1.01
C TYR A 139 14.24 -2.15 -1.19
N ILE A 140 15.27 -1.31 -1.34
CA ILE A 140 15.13 0.12 -1.62
C ILE A 140 15.36 0.33 -3.12
N GLN A 141 14.48 1.08 -3.76
CA GLN A 141 14.56 1.34 -5.20
C GLN A 141 14.32 2.82 -5.52
N PRO A 142 14.80 3.33 -6.67
CA PRO A 142 14.40 4.62 -7.19
C PRO A 142 12.90 4.67 -7.46
N TYR A 143 12.30 5.83 -7.29
CA TYR A 143 10.88 6.07 -7.60
C TYR A 143 10.59 5.90 -9.10
N ALA A 144 11.48 6.41 -9.94
CA ALA A 144 11.44 6.21 -11.39
C ALA A 144 12.88 6.15 -11.94
N THR A 145 13.04 5.62 -13.14
CA THR A 145 14.34 5.41 -13.79
C THR A 145 15.17 6.69 -13.91
N LEU A 146 14.52 7.83 -14.11
CA LEU A 146 15.18 9.15 -14.24
C LEU A 146 15.18 9.97 -12.93
N GLN A 147 14.72 9.38 -11.83
CA GLN A 147 14.59 10.03 -10.53
C GLN A 147 15.35 9.22 -9.47
N ASP A 148 16.64 9.04 -9.68
CA ASP A 148 17.51 8.27 -8.79
C ASP A 148 17.73 8.93 -7.41
N ASN A 149 17.36 10.20 -7.29
CA ASN A 149 17.33 10.95 -6.04
C ASN A 149 16.04 10.79 -5.22
N ILE A 150 15.05 10.06 -5.71
CA ILE A 150 13.82 9.75 -4.97
C ILE A 150 13.78 8.26 -4.70
N LEU A 151 13.79 7.86 -3.44
CA LEU A 151 13.92 6.48 -3.02
C LEU A 151 12.64 6.00 -2.34
N VAL A 152 12.22 4.79 -2.65
CA VAL A 152 11.03 4.16 -2.05
C VAL A 152 11.33 2.77 -1.54
N VAL A 153 10.62 2.38 -0.49
CA VAL A 153 10.66 1.05 0.11
C VAL A 153 9.27 0.64 0.58
N GLY A 154 9.00 -0.64 0.49
CA GLY A 154 7.77 -1.25 1.03
C GLY A 154 6.84 -1.83 -0.04
N PRO A 155 5.75 -2.51 0.41
CA PRO A 155 5.44 -2.76 1.82
C PRO A 155 6.38 -3.81 2.45
N ILE A 156 6.85 -3.55 3.65
CA ILE A 156 7.63 -4.48 4.45
C ILE A 156 6.98 -4.68 5.83
N PRO A 157 7.21 -5.82 6.51
CA PRO A 157 6.62 -6.08 7.83
C PRO A 157 7.00 -4.98 8.82
N GLY A 158 6.00 -4.29 9.38
CA GLY A 158 6.24 -3.12 10.23
C GLY A 158 6.70 -3.46 11.64
N ASP A 159 6.36 -4.64 12.14
CA ASP A 159 6.79 -5.12 13.47
C ASP A 159 8.32 -5.16 13.63
N LYS A 160 9.06 -5.33 12.52
CA LYS A 160 10.52 -5.38 12.48
C LYS A 160 11.16 -4.14 11.87
N ASN A 161 10.39 -3.27 11.24
CA ASN A 161 10.91 -2.20 10.38
C ASN A 161 10.30 -0.82 10.70
N GLN A 162 10.11 -0.50 11.98
CA GLN A 162 9.68 0.85 12.37
C GLN A 162 10.75 1.93 12.15
N ALA A 163 12.00 1.53 12.01
CA ALA A 163 13.11 2.39 11.61
C ALA A 163 13.75 1.80 10.33
N ILE A 164 13.73 2.56 9.26
CA ILE A 164 14.22 2.14 7.93
C ILE A 164 15.44 2.99 7.59
N VAL A 165 16.58 2.34 7.40
CA VAL A 165 17.83 2.99 7.05
C VAL A 165 17.98 3.06 5.54
N PHE A 166 18.21 4.28 5.03
CA PHE A 166 18.53 4.54 3.63
C PHE A 166 20.01 4.89 3.52
N PRO A 167 20.83 4.06 2.86
CA PRO A 167 22.21 4.38 2.57
C PRO A 167 22.27 5.34 1.38
N ILE A 168 22.68 6.57 1.61
CA ILE A 168 22.68 7.64 0.61
C ILE A 168 24.11 8.00 0.26
N LEU A 169 24.39 8.10 -1.03
CA LEU A 169 25.64 8.63 -1.55
C LEU A 169 25.48 10.12 -1.86
N SER A 170 26.32 10.95 -1.25
CA SER A 170 26.40 12.39 -1.54
C SER A 170 27.09 12.64 -2.89
N PRO A 171 26.73 13.70 -3.60
CA PRO A 171 27.36 14.08 -4.86
C PRO A 171 28.81 14.54 -4.67
N ASP A 172 29.55 14.56 -5.79
CA ASP A 172 30.96 14.97 -5.84
C ASP A 172 31.08 16.33 -6.59
N PRO A 173 31.36 17.45 -5.89
CA PRO A 173 31.52 18.76 -6.52
C PRO A 173 32.65 18.82 -7.54
N SER A 174 33.62 17.89 -7.48
CA SER A 174 34.68 17.82 -8.48
C SER A 174 34.18 17.35 -9.84
N LYS A 175 33.09 16.58 -9.86
CA LYS A 175 32.45 16.02 -11.06
C LYS A 175 31.25 16.81 -11.53
N ASP A 176 30.50 17.41 -10.59
CA ASP A 176 29.33 18.22 -10.89
C ASP A 176 29.49 19.62 -10.27
N LYS A 177 29.72 20.61 -11.13
CA LYS A 177 29.93 22.01 -10.74
C LYS A 177 28.67 22.70 -10.20
N ASN A 178 27.49 22.07 -10.34
CA ASN A 178 26.25 22.57 -9.77
C ASN A 178 26.07 22.17 -8.30
N VAL A 179 26.96 21.32 -7.78
CA VAL A 179 26.96 20.92 -6.38
C VAL A 179 27.77 21.90 -5.56
N HIS A 180 27.15 22.46 -4.55
CA HIS A 180 27.76 23.44 -3.65
C HIS A 180 27.59 23.01 -2.20
N PHE A 181 28.33 23.62 -1.28
CA PHE A 181 28.17 23.41 0.15
C PHE A 181 27.00 24.28 0.64
N PHE A 182 25.82 23.71 0.67
CA PHE A 182 24.57 24.32 1.11
C PHE A 182 23.90 23.47 2.19
N LYS A 183 22.85 24.04 2.76
CA LYS A 183 21.80 23.27 3.40
C LYS A 183 20.89 22.70 2.32
N TYR A 184 20.76 21.39 2.30
CA TYR A 184 19.96 20.69 1.32
C TYR A 184 18.74 20.05 1.97
N PRO A 185 17.50 20.42 1.59
CA PRO A 185 16.32 19.85 2.19
C PRO A 185 16.12 18.41 1.76
N ILE A 186 15.79 17.55 2.70
CA ILE A 186 15.40 16.16 2.51
C ILE A 186 13.97 16.00 3.00
N PHE A 187 13.09 15.56 2.12
CA PHE A 187 11.69 15.32 2.46
C PHE A 187 11.43 13.82 2.62
N VAL A 188 10.64 13.45 3.61
CA VAL A 188 10.30 12.05 3.84
C VAL A 188 8.80 11.87 4.05
N GLY A 189 8.33 10.73 3.63
CA GLY A 189 7.00 10.23 3.96
C GLY A 189 7.07 8.79 4.42
N GLY A 190 6.18 8.44 5.34
CA GLY A 190 6.07 7.07 5.84
C GLY A 190 4.64 6.70 6.11
N ASN A 191 4.25 5.52 5.67
CA ASN A 191 2.95 4.96 5.95
C ASN A 191 3.06 3.69 6.81
N ARG A 192 2.00 3.42 7.56
CA ARG A 192 1.74 2.15 8.23
C ARG A 192 0.31 1.74 7.95
N GLY A 193 0.13 0.44 7.67
CA GLY A 193 -1.15 -0.14 7.35
C GLY A 193 -1.65 0.16 5.94
N ARG A 194 -2.87 -0.27 5.67
CA ARG A 194 -3.53 -0.16 4.37
C ARG A 194 -4.09 1.24 4.15
N GLY A 195 -4.15 1.63 2.88
CA GLY A 195 -4.83 2.84 2.46
C GLY A 195 -6.36 2.72 2.52
N GLN A 196 -7.03 3.85 2.53
CA GLN A 196 -8.48 3.99 2.51
C GLN A 196 -9.03 4.06 1.08
N ILE A 197 -8.21 4.50 0.14
CA ILE A 197 -8.56 4.65 -1.27
C ILE A 197 -7.69 3.72 -2.10
N TYR A 198 -8.30 3.01 -3.05
CA TYR A 198 -7.59 2.24 -4.07
C TYR A 198 -7.11 3.16 -5.21
N PRO A 199 -6.12 2.73 -6.04
CA PRO A 199 -5.67 3.49 -7.20
C PRO A 199 -6.79 3.82 -8.21
N THR A 200 -7.87 3.04 -8.21
CA THR A 200 -9.09 3.27 -9.00
C THR A 200 -9.95 4.43 -8.49
N GLY A 201 -9.66 4.96 -7.30
CA GLY A 201 -10.49 5.94 -6.59
C GLY A 201 -11.58 5.34 -5.70
N GLU A 202 -11.76 4.02 -5.72
CA GLU A 202 -12.73 3.33 -4.89
C GLU A 202 -12.27 3.25 -3.42
N LYS A 203 -13.23 3.30 -2.50
CA LYS A 203 -12.97 3.09 -1.07
C LYS A 203 -12.64 1.62 -0.80
N SER A 204 -11.58 1.38 -0.01
CA SER A 204 -11.28 0.06 0.52
C SER A 204 -12.19 -0.26 1.72
N ASN A 205 -12.21 -1.52 2.17
CA ASN A 205 -12.88 -1.89 3.43
C ASN A 205 -12.17 -1.37 4.70
N ASN A 206 -11.09 -0.60 4.55
CA ASN A 206 -10.39 0.08 5.65
C ASN A 206 -10.93 1.50 5.85
N ASN A 207 -12.25 1.65 5.84
CA ASN A 207 -13.01 2.88 6.02
C ASN A 207 -14.23 2.65 6.88
N ILE A 208 -14.73 3.72 7.49
CA ILE A 208 -16.07 3.78 8.04
C ILE A 208 -17.06 3.58 6.88
N ILE A 209 -18.03 2.71 7.07
CA ILE A 209 -19.18 2.60 6.17
C ILE A 209 -20.30 3.45 6.71
N THR A 210 -20.78 4.36 5.88
CA THR A 210 -21.92 5.22 6.21
C THR A 210 -23.18 4.77 5.49
N SER A 211 -24.33 5.15 6.02
CA SER A 211 -25.62 4.84 5.43
C SER A 211 -25.84 5.60 4.11
N LEU A 212 -26.26 4.87 3.09
CA LEU A 212 -26.69 5.44 1.81
C LEU A 212 -28.14 5.95 1.85
N TYR A 213 -28.87 5.66 2.93
CA TYR A 213 -30.29 5.95 3.03
C TYR A 213 -30.66 6.42 4.44
N SER A 214 -31.76 7.18 4.54
CA SER A 214 -32.42 7.46 5.81
C SER A 214 -33.63 6.50 5.99
N GLY A 215 -33.79 5.92 7.18
CA GLY A 215 -34.85 4.97 7.45
C GLY A 215 -34.70 4.29 8.81
N THR A 216 -35.39 3.18 8.98
CA THR A 216 -35.31 2.32 10.16
C THR A 216 -34.74 0.97 9.75
N ILE A 217 -33.76 0.48 10.49
CA ILE A 217 -33.18 -0.83 10.26
C ILE A 217 -34.18 -1.91 10.65
N THR A 218 -34.64 -2.69 9.67
CA THR A 218 -35.61 -3.77 9.88
C THR A 218 -34.94 -5.11 10.11
N GLU A 219 -33.82 -5.37 9.43
CA GLU A 219 -33.06 -6.62 9.57
C GLU A 219 -31.57 -6.37 9.40
N ILE A 220 -30.77 -7.12 10.15
CA ILE A 220 -29.30 -7.25 9.97
C ILE A 220 -28.99 -8.72 9.82
N LYS A 221 -28.59 -9.12 8.61
CA LYS A 221 -28.30 -10.50 8.27
C LYS A 221 -26.81 -10.69 8.02
N GLN A 222 -26.20 -11.63 8.73
CA GLN A 222 -24.82 -12.00 8.45
C GLN A 222 -24.78 -12.90 7.22
N LEU A 223 -23.97 -12.51 6.25
CA LEU A 223 -23.73 -13.26 5.02
C LEU A 223 -22.47 -14.11 5.15
N ASP A 224 -22.25 -14.98 4.15
CA ASP A 224 -21.02 -15.75 4.04
C ASP A 224 -19.78 -14.84 4.07
N LYS A 225 -18.69 -15.36 4.62
CA LYS A 225 -17.40 -14.66 4.76
C LYS A 225 -17.41 -13.44 5.71
N GLY A 226 -18.48 -13.28 6.54
CA GLY A 226 -18.50 -12.27 7.59
C GLY A 226 -18.86 -10.84 7.15
N SER A 227 -19.46 -10.67 5.98
CA SER A 227 -20.15 -9.45 5.58
C SER A 227 -21.55 -9.38 6.20
N TYR A 228 -22.15 -8.20 6.21
CA TYR A 228 -23.54 -8.02 6.65
C TYR A 228 -24.39 -7.42 5.53
N GLU A 229 -25.63 -7.86 5.43
CA GLU A 229 -26.68 -7.23 4.66
C GLU A 229 -27.64 -6.55 5.63
N ILE A 230 -27.89 -5.27 5.42
CA ILE A 230 -28.75 -4.45 6.27
C ILE A 230 -29.97 -4.05 5.46
N GLU A 231 -31.16 -4.40 5.94
CA GLU A 231 -32.41 -3.92 5.38
C GLU A 231 -32.85 -2.65 6.08
N ILE A 232 -33.20 -1.63 5.28
CA ILE A 232 -33.57 -0.32 5.74
C ILE A 232 -34.97 0.01 5.19
N GLN A 233 -35.95 0.10 6.09
CA GLN A 233 -37.32 0.57 5.76
C GLN A 233 -37.28 2.07 5.59
N ARG A 234 -37.60 2.53 4.40
CA ARG A 234 -37.89 3.92 4.06
C ARG A 234 -39.40 4.14 4.08
N MET A 235 -39.83 5.37 3.76
CA MET A 235 -41.29 5.69 3.76
C MET A 235 -42.12 4.76 2.85
N ASN A 236 -41.59 4.42 1.66
CA ASN A 236 -42.39 3.74 0.63
C ASN A 236 -41.75 2.41 0.17
N ASP A 237 -40.55 2.10 0.58
CA ASP A 237 -39.78 0.93 0.10
C ASP A 237 -38.83 0.37 1.16
N ILE A 238 -38.35 -0.83 0.92
CA ILE A 238 -37.23 -1.42 1.66
C ILE A 238 -36.02 -1.45 0.72
N VAL A 239 -34.90 -0.97 1.22
CA VAL A 239 -33.61 -0.99 0.49
C VAL A 239 -32.59 -1.80 1.28
N THR A 240 -31.64 -2.38 0.58
CA THR A 240 -30.55 -3.14 1.20
C THR A 240 -29.22 -2.44 1.01
N GLN A 241 -28.36 -2.54 2.03
CA GLN A 241 -26.98 -2.08 1.97
C GLN A 241 -26.05 -3.18 2.51
N VAL A 242 -24.99 -3.47 1.78
CA VAL A 242 -24.00 -4.50 2.19
C VAL A 242 -22.82 -3.84 2.89
N ILE A 243 -22.45 -4.38 4.05
CA ILE A 243 -21.26 -4.02 4.81
C ILE A 243 -20.17 -5.04 4.53
N PRO A 244 -18.97 -4.63 4.09
CA PRO A 244 -17.84 -5.52 3.85
C PRO A 244 -17.43 -6.31 5.10
N PRO A 245 -16.76 -7.47 4.93
CA PRO A 245 -16.34 -8.30 6.05
C PRO A 245 -15.24 -7.63 6.90
N GLY A 246 -15.21 -7.99 8.19
CA GLY A 246 -14.19 -7.57 9.14
C GLY A 246 -14.44 -6.24 9.83
N LEU A 247 -15.60 -5.61 9.59
CA LEU A 247 -16.02 -4.35 10.22
C LEU A 247 -16.95 -4.61 11.39
N GLU A 248 -16.84 -3.78 12.43
CA GLU A 248 -17.67 -3.84 13.62
C GLU A 248 -18.85 -2.88 13.46
N LEU A 249 -20.06 -3.41 13.63
CA LEU A 249 -21.29 -2.62 13.48
C LEU A 249 -21.51 -1.75 14.72
N GLN A 250 -21.90 -0.47 14.50
CA GLN A 250 -22.34 0.46 15.54
C GLN A 250 -23.86 0.60 15.62
N ILE A 251 -24.55 -0.23 14.87
CA ILE A 251 -26.02 -0.18 14.70
C ILE A 251 -26.64 -1.52 15.08
N LYS A 252 -27.93 -1.48 15.39
CA LYS A 252 -28.75 -2.65 15.70
C LYS A 252 -30.10 -2.57 15.00
N GLN A 253 -30.81 -3.69 14.93
CA GLN A 253 -32.16 -3.77 14.43
C GLN A 253 -33.07 -2.84 15.25
N GLY A 254 -33.93 -2.07 14.57
CA GLY A 254 -34.82 -1.07 15.14
C GLY A 254 -34.22 0.34 15.21
N ASP A 255 -32.94 0.53 14.97
CA ASP A 255 -32.33 1.88 14.97
C ASP A 255 -32.83 2.71 13.79
N LYS A 256 -33.10 3.99 14.08
CA LYS A 256 -33.38 5.00 13.07
C LYS A 256 -32.06 5.60 12.63
N ILE A 257 -31.78 5.55 11.34
CA ILE A 257 -30.56 6.08 10.73
C ILE A 257 -30.88 7.19 9.73
N VAL A 258 -29.95 8.08 9.54
CA VAL A 258 -29.99 9.13 8.52
C VAL A 258 -28.92 8.91 7.47
N PHE A 259 -29.12 9.50 6.29
CA PHE A 259 -28.12 9.51 5.23
C PHE A 259 -26.76 9.98 5.77
N ASP A 260 -25.68 9.28 5.37
CA ASP A 260 -24.29 9.52 5.77
C ASP A 260 -23.96 9.25 7.26
N GLN A 261 -24.88 8.71 8.03
CA GLN A 261 -24.61 8.25 9.39
C GLN A 261 -23.68 7.03 9.38
N ALA A 262 -22.69 7.01 10.28
CA ALA A 262 -21.79 5.86 10.43
C ALA A 262 -22.56 4.60 10.84
N LEU A 263 -22.35 3.51 10.11
CA LEU A 263 -22.91 2.19 10.39
C LEU A 263 -21.88 1.27 11.06
N THR A 264 -20.58 1.60 10.91
CA THR A 264 -19.48 0.81 11.45
C THR A 264 -18.52 1.70 12.24
N GLU A 265 -17.72 1.08 13.10
CA GLU A 265 -16.53 1.72 13.65
C GLU A 265 -15.50 2.02 12.55
N ASP A 266 -14.57 2.96 12.84
CA ASP A 266 -13.42 3.20 11.96
C ASP A 266 -12.41 2.06 12.10
N PRO A 267 -12.23 1.21 11.08
CA PRO A 267 -11.27 0.10 11.14
C PRO A 267 -9.83 0.57 10.95
N ASN A 268 -9.61 1.83 10.60
CA ASN A 268 -8.29 2.34 10.24
C ASN A 268 -7.42 2.57 11.48
N VAL A 269 -6.42 1.74 11.65
CA VAL A 269 -5.38 1.87 12.70
C VAL A 269 -4.06 2.45 12.15
N GLY A 270 -3.98 2.62 10.84
CA GLY A 270 -2.81 3.09 10.13
C GLY A 270 -2.84 4.58 9.81
N GLY A 271 -2.04 4.96 8.84
CA GLY A 271 -2.00 6.32 8.30
C GLY A 271 -0.64 6.69 7.71
N PHE A 272 -0.56 7.90 7.21
CA PHE A 272 0.60 8.48 6.57
C PHE A 272 1.11 9.71 7.35
N GLY A 273 2.41 9.87 7.37
CA GLY A 273 3.07 11.08 7.86
C GLY A 273 4.16 11.54 6.91
N GLN A 274 4.50 12.80 6.99
CA GLN A 274 5.64 13.37 6.29
C GLN A 274 6.40 14.31 7.20
N ASN A 275 7.70 14.47 6.94
CA ASN A 275 8.60 15.33 7.68
C ASN A 275 9.72 15.80 6.75
N GLU A 276 10.53 16.72 7.22
CA GLU A 276 11.69 17.25 6.50
C GLU A 276 12.86 17.50 7.43
N THR A 277 14.06 17.49 6.87
CA THR A 277 15.32 17.85 7.53
C THR A 277 16.27 18.49 6.51
N GLU A 278 17.36 19.05 6.97
CA GLU A 278 18.40 19.64 6.13
C GLU A 278 19.82 19.42 6.70
#